data_154a7f3326f20cd24d62416faae65a2c
#
_entry.id   154a7f3326f20cd24d62416faae65a2c
#
_cell.length_a   1.000
_cell.length_b   1.000
_cell.length_c   1.000
_cell.angle_alpha   90.00
_cell.angle_beta   90.00
_cell.angle_gamma   90.00
#
_symmetry.space_group_name_H-M   'P 1'
#
loop_
_entity.id
_entity.type
_entity.pdbx_description
1 polymer ?
#
loop_
_entity_poly.entity_id
_entity_poly.type
_entity_poly.pdbx_seq_one_letter_code
_entity_poly.pdbx_strand_id
1 'polypeptide(L)'
;MRWLTSLAWLAGPVLIMAVAGRVCAQAVVPPLPLTGPHPVGCTNVEQDLTRVHPGDTADMYWRGVATDDATHYVDALLVSPTDALTSTFTAPSDVDLYDRWAGTPVHYVFIACYPTTADNPRADYRLPGDTVVPKMQRGSDAPLLPASPARLPVLLYSHGYGGSPLSGNYLRALQAFASWGYVTVAPFHGDLRYSVVGPDADESARKAYIPIWSEFVAMQAIRPLSLSAGLDAMLMRADWRDRIDVNRVGAFGISQGGETLMLVGGAELNYALLTFDRKRVTFDPRVRAAVGYVPYFGVDKLPAFGTGQAGAKGLALPFLALSGTNDPIAPPHVVRTALDAMSGPRGHVLLAGQGHELDPGSGADILTWSLGFLAAFVQDDAAARSKLLAVDHVDGGLDDHKAFYVDSAAANPAGEVVDTIEFYNAALDHYFITAFADEAAMLDAGLQVPGWTRTGHAFHSWKSGTGPGNEACRFFGTPGRGPNSHFYTVSSAECEAVRANADWTFEAFAFRAVEPLSTGCASEYTTVTRLYNNGMGGQANHRYLTDPAAISATVARGWSVEGPVFCVPR
;
A
#
# COMPACT_ATOMS: atom_id res chain seq x y z
N MET A 1 16.04 50.31 79.33
CA MET A 1 14.72 49.73 79.64
C MET A 1 14.14 49.14 78.35
N ARG A 2 13.74 47.86 78.41
CA ARG A 2 12.94 47.03 77.44
C ARG A 2 13.64 46.68 76.12
N TRP A 3 14.14 45.55 76.04
CA TRP A 3 13.81 44.24 75.49
C TRP A 3 12.81 44.22 74.30
N LEU A 4 13.29 43.82 73.11
CA LEU A 4 12.50 43.03 72.16
C LEU A 4 13.39 42.10 71.32
N THR A 5 13.00 40.87 71.38
CA THR A 5 13.64 39.67 70.87
C THR A 5 13.60 39.56 69.36
N SER A 6 14.73 39.13 68.77
CA SER A 6 14.86 38.73 67.35
C SER A 6 14.32 37.33 67.14
N LEU A 7 13.40 37.14 66.19
CA LEU A 7 13.08 35.86 65.59
C LEU A 7 13.79 35.79 64.22
N ALA A 8 14.75 34.89 64.13
CA ALA A 8 15.38 34.52 62.88
C ALA A 8 14.50 33.50 62.16
N TRP A 9 14.08 33.80 60.91
CA TRP A 9 13.49 32.85 60.01
C TRP A 9 14.60 32.20 59.14
N LEU A 10 14.72 30.87 59.28
CA LEU A 10 15.53 30.03 58.41
C LEU A 10 14.82 29.89 57.07
N ALA A 11 15.31 30.57 56.06
CA ALA A 11 14.95 30.32 54.66
C ALA A 11 15.89 29.24 54.08
N GLY A 12 15.39 28.02 53.98
CA GLY A 12 16.08 26.96 53.20
C GLY A 12 16.00 27.24 51.70
N PRO A 13 17.02 26.91 50.91
CA PRO A 13 16.97 27.08 49.46
C PRO A 13 16.03 26.05 48.86
N VAL A 14 14.96 26.54 48.22
CA VAL A 14 14.12 25.72 47.31
C VAL A 14 14.93 25.47 46.05
N LEU A 15 15.41 24.24 45.89
CA LEU A 15 16.06 23.81 44.67
C LEU A 15 15.00 23.63 43.60
N ILE A 16 14.77 24.64 42.75
CA ILE A 16 13.97 24.51 41.55
C ILE A 16 14.77 23.66 40.57
N MET A 17 14.46 22.36 40.50
CA MET A 17 14.92 21.54 39.38
C MET A 17 14.17 22.03 38.12
N ALA A 18 14.86 22.83 37.33
CA ALA A 18 14.46 23.09 35.95
C ALA A 18 14.56 21.76 35.20
N VAL A 19 13.44 21.12 34.95
CA VAL A 19 13.31 20.05 33.95
C VAL A 19 13.56 20.76 32.62
N ALA A 20 14.78 20.74 32.15
CA ALA A 20 15.10 21.11 30.78
C ALA A 20 14.43 20.08 29.87
N GLY A 21 13.21 20.32 29.45
CA GLY A 21 12.64 19.68 28.32
C GLY A 21 13.60 19.91 27.14
N ARG A 22 14.23 18.84 26.65
CA ARG A 22 14.93 18.90 25.38
C ARG A 22 13.88 19.23 24.34
N VAL A 23 13.78 20.49 23.95
CA VAL A 23 13.20 20.88 22.68
C VAL A 23 14.13 20.24 21.66
N CYS A 24 13.72 19.10 21.08
CA CYS A 24 14.39 18.61 19.88
C CYS A 24 14.30 19.75 18.87
N ALA A 25 15.44 20.31 18.49
CA ALA A 25 15.47 21.28 17.41
C ALA A 25 14.84 20.60 16.19
N GLN A 26 13.81 21.21 15.64
CA GLN A 26 13.18 20.77 14.40
C GLN A 26 14.25 20.70 13.33
N ALA A 27 14.42 19.55 12.69
CA ALA A 27 15.49 19.34 11.75
C ALA A 27 15.01 19.73 10.33
N VAL A 28 15.75 20.63 9.72
CA VAL A 28 15.64 20.95 8.29
C VAL A 28 16.50 19.96 7.53
N VAL A 29 15.98 19.41 6.42
CA VAL A 29 16.72 18.49 5.56
C VAL A 29 16.91 19.07 4.18
N PRO A 30 18.08 18.87 3.54
CA PRO A 30 18.30 19.33 2.17
C PRO A 30 17.39 18.55 1.20
N PRO A 31 16.91 19.21 0.13
CA PRO A 31 16.10 18.57 -0.88
C PRO A 31 16.92 17.52 -1.65
N LEU A 32 16.28 16.40 -1.98
CA LEU A 32 16.87 15.42 -2.88
C LEU A 32 16.71 15.89 -4.34
N PRO A 33 17.74 15.70 -5.17
CA PRO A 33 17.63 16.00 -6.58
C PRO A 33 16.60 15.09 -7.25
N LEU A 34 15.86 15.63 -8.23
CA LEU A 34 14.84 14.87 -8.98
C LEU A 34 15.43 13.70 -9.76
N THR A 35 16.72 13.77 -10.10
CA THR A 35 17.46 12.67 -10.71
C THR A 35 18.37 12.04 -9.67
N GLY A 36 18.11 10.77 -9.36
CA GLY A 36 18.92 9.97 -8.45
C GLY A 36 20.18 9.40 -9.11
N PRO A 37 20.91 8.51 -8.41
CA PRO A 37 22.20 8.01 -8.86
C PRO A 37 22.13 7.01 -10.03
N HIS A 38 20.94 6.47 -10.35
CA HIS A 38 20.81 5.44 -11.38
C HIS A 38 20.24 6.00 -12.69
N PRO A 39 20.81 5.63 -13.84
CA PRO A 39 20.11 5.78 -15.11
C PRO A 39 18.80 5.00 -15.10
N VAL A 40 17.84 5.41 -15.92
CA VAL A 40 16.50 4.80 -15.96
C VAL A 40 16.26 4.15 -17.31
N GLY A 41 15.69 2.95 -17.29
CA GLY A 41 15.08 2.28 -18.44
C GLY A 41 13.62 1.99 -18.15
N CYS A 42 12.80 1.82 -19.18
CA CYS A 42 11.40 1.48 -19.04
C CYS A 42 11.01 0.27 -19.91
N THR A 43 9.91 -0.39 -19.57
CA THR A 43 9.35 -1.51 -20.33
C THR A 43 8.79 -1.05 -21.68
N ASN A 44 8.52 -2.01 -22.57
CA ASN A 44 8.00 -1.76 -23.90
C ASN A 44 6.58 -1.18 -23.86
N VAL A 45 6.42 0.00 -24.45
CA VAL A 45 5.12 0.63 -24.75
C VAL A 45 5.14 1.21 -26.16
N GLU A 46 5.85 0.56 -27.09
CA GLU A 46 5.96 1.00 -28.48
C GLU A 46 4.60 1.03 -29.17
N GLN A 47 4.27 2.16 -29.81
CA GLN A 47 2.96 2.43 -30.38
C GLN A 47 3.05 2.67 -31.87
N ASP A 48 2.12 2.13 -32.61
CA ASP A 48 1.85 2.44 -34.01
C ASP A 48 0.83 3.59 -34.10
N LEU A 49 1.31 4.79 -34.16
CA LEU A 49 0.48 5.99 -34.19
C LEU A 49 -0.34 6.14 -35.51
N THR A 50 -0.09 5.31 -36.51
CA THR A 50 -0.94 5.27 -37.72
C THR A 50 -2.30 4.64 -37.48
N ARG A 51 -2.46 3.94 -36.33
CA ARG A 51 -3.72 3.37 -35.88
C ARG A 51 -4.63 4.35 -35.13
N VAL A 52 -4.15 5.57 -34.88
CA VAL A 52 -4.96 6.63 -34.28
C VAL A 52 -6.05 7.02 -35.27
N HIS A 53 -7.32 7.00 -34.86
CA HIS A 53 -8.44 7.35 -35.72
C HIS A 53 -8.35 8.83 -36.16
N PRO A 54 -8.86 9.16 -37.35
CA PRO A 54 -8.88 10.55 -37.81
C PRO A 54 -9.66 11.44 -36.84
N GLY A 55 -9.00 12.51 -36.37
CA GLY A 55 -9.58 13.46 -35.41
C GLY A 55 -9.24 13.17 -33.94
N ASP A 56 -8.68 11.99 -33.65
CA ASP A 56 -8.22 11.62 -32.30
C ASP A 56 -6.74 11.99 -32.08
N THR A 57 -6.31 11.84 -30.84
CA THR A 57 -4.90 11.96 -30.44
C THR A 57 -4.47 10.70 -29.68
N ALA A 58 -3.17 10.41 -29.64
CA ALA A 58 -2.64 9.28 -28.87
C ALA A 58 -2.98 9.40 -27.37
N ASP A 59 -3.03 10.62 -26.83
CA ASP A 59 -3.41 10.90 -25.44
C ASP A 59 -4.82 10.39 -25.10
N MET A 60 -5.77 10.44 -26.03
CA MET A 60 -7.12 9.90 -25.83
C MET A 60 -7.06 8.38 -25.57
N TYR A 61 -6.21 7.64 -26.26
CA TYR A 61 -6.00 6.20 -26.04
C TYR A 61 -5.32 5.92 -24.70
N TRP A 62 -4.34 6.74 -24.31
CA TRP A 62 -3.66 6.58 -23.01
C TRP A 62 -4.61 6.78 -21.84
N ARG A 63 -5.58 7.66 -21.97
CA ARG A 63 -6.60 7.99 -20.96
C ARG A 63 -7.83 7.08 -21.04
N GLY A 64 -7.97 6.32 -22.11
CA GLY A 64 -9.11 5.45 -22.36
C GLY A 64 -10.40 6.24 -22.54
N VAL A 65 -10.44 7.13 -23.54
CA VAL A 65 -11.62 7.99 -23.78
C VAL A 65 -12.88 7.14 -23.91
N ALA A 66 -13.86 7.42 -23.06
CA ALA A 66 -15.15 6.73 -23.07
C ALA A 66 -15.94 7.10 -24.34
N THR A 67 -15.82 6.27 -25.34
CA THR A 67 -16.68 6.27 -26.51
C THR A 67 -17.39 4.92 -26.57
N ASP A 68 -18.48 4.81 -27.34
CA ASP A 68 -19.13 3.52 -27.60
C ASP A 68 -18.20 2.53 -28.33
N ASP A 69 -17.03 3.00 -28.73
CA ASP A 69 -16.00 2.23 -29.42
C ASP A 69 -14.93 1.75 -28.41
N ALA A 70 -14.90 0.44 -28.15
CA ALA A 70 -13.92 -0.21 -27.28
C ALA A 70 -12.45 -0.10 -27.75
N THR A 71 -12.19 0.55 -28.89
CA THR A 71 -10.86 0.71 -29.47
C THR A 71 -10.05 1.86 -28.88
N HIS A 72 -10.65 2.75 -28.09
CA HIS A 72 -9.97 3.89 -27.50
C HIS A 72 -9.23 3.55 -26.19
N TYR A 73 -8.36 2.56 -26.22
CA TYR A 73 -7.45 2.27 -25.13
C TYR A 73 -6.04 2.02 -25.68
N VAL A 74 -5.03 2.21 -24.83
CA VAL A 74 -3.62 2.19 -25.24
C VAL A 74 -3.20 0.90 -25.94
N ASP A 75 -3.80 -0.25 -25.61
CA ASP A 75 -3.51 -1.54 -26.23
C ASP A 75 -3.81 -1.58 -27.74
N ALA A 76 -4.81 -0.81 -28.20
CA ALA A 76 -5.10 -0.65 -29.63
C ALA A 76 -3.93 -0.04 -30.42
N LEU A 77 -3.09 0.75 -29.76
CA LEU A 77 -1.92 1.38 -30.37
C LEU A 77 -0.64 0.55 -30.24
N LEU A 78 -0.56 -0.44 -29.36
CA LEU A 78 0.67 -1.21 -29.15
C LEU A 78 1.09 -1.94 -30.43
N VAL A 79 2.37 -1.78 -30.80
CA VAL A 79 2.97 -2.51 -31.93
C VAL A 79 2.95 -4.01 -31.64
N SER A 80 3.33 -4.40 -30.43
CA SER A 80 3.30 -5.79 -29.98
C SER A 80 2.74 -5.87 -28.55
N PRO A 81 1.45 -6.17 -28.38
CA PRO A 81 0.84 -6.34 -27.05
C PRO A 81 1.47 -7.46 -26.22
N THR A 82 2.02 -8.51 -26.86
CA THR A 82 2.68 -9.64 -26.17
C THR A 82 4.01 -9.26 -25.53
N ASP A 83 4.66 -8.21 -26.02
CA ASP A 83 5.94 -7.71 -25.50
C ASP A 83 5.75 -6.59 -24.46
N ALA A 84 4.55 -6.06 -24.37
CA ALA A 84 4.18 -5.09 -23.33
C ALA A 84 3.87 -5.80 -22.01
N LEU A 85 3.93 -5.06 -20.92
CA LEU A 85 3.48 -5.54 -19.63
C LEU A 85 1.96 -5.41 -19.55
N THR A 86 1.26 -6.54 -19.55
CA THR A 86 -0.21 -6.58 -19.55
C THR A 86 -0.75 -7.59 -18.55
N SER A 87 -1.99 -7.39 -18.09
CA SER A 87 -2.73 -8.34 -17.27
C SER A 87 -4.21 -8.26 -17.61
N THR A 88 -4.91 -9.37 -17.44
CA THR A 88 -6.37 -9.42 -17.47
C THR A 88 -6.85 -10.13 -16.22
N PHE A 89 -7.73 -9.48 -15.47
CA PHE A 89 -8.38 -10.06 -14.29
C PHE A 89 -9.89 -9.95 -14.42
N THR A 90 -10.62 -10.77 -13.69
CA THR A 90 -12.08 -10.67 -13.61
C THR A 90 -12.46 -9.73 -12.47
N ALA A 91 -13.23 -8.68 -12.75
CA ALA A 91 -13.79 -7.84 -11.70
C ALA A 91 -14.71 -8.68 -10.80
N PRO A 92 -14.71 -8.44 -9.48
CA PRO A 92 -15.65 -9.11 -8.58
C PRO A 92 -17.12 -8.93 -9.01
N SER A 93 -17.99 -9.87 -8.63
CA SER A 93 -19.40 -9.87 -9.06
C SER A 93 -20.30 -8.86 -8.32
N ASP A 94 -19.74 -7.97 -7.49
CA ASP A 94 -20.49 -6.97 -6.73
C ASP A 94 -20.92 -5.81 -7.64
N VAL A 95 -22.19 -5.78 -8.01
CA VAL A 95 -22.76 -4.76 -8.90
C VAL A 95 -22.80 -3.36 -8.29
N ASP A 96 -22.83 -3.24 -6.96
CA ASP A 96 -22.81 -1.93 -6.30
C ASP A 96 -21.44 -1.24 -6.43
N LEU A 97 -20.36 -2.04 -6.53
CA LEU A 97 -19.00 -1.54 -6.71
C LEU A 97 -18.54 -1.51 -8.16
N TYR A 98 -19.01 -2.45 -9.01
CA TYR A 98 -18.43 -2.65 -10.34
C TYR A 98 -19.42 -2.40 -11.47
N ASP A 99 -20.71 -2.10 -11.18
CA ASP A 99 -21.75 -1.81 -12.15
C ASP A 99 -21.78 -2.85 -13.30
N ARG A 100 -21.80 -2.41 -14.55
CA ARG A 100 -21.76 -3.27 -15.75
C ARG A 100 -20.48 -4.12 -15.87
N TRP A 101 -19.44 -3.80 -15.13
CA TRP A 101 -18.17 -4.53 -15.14
C TRP A 101 -18.14 -5.70 -14.16
N ALA A 102 -19.13 -5.82 -13.28
CA ALA A 102 -19.21 -6.90 -12.31
C ALA A 102 -19.16 -8.28 -13.00
N GLY A 103 -18.20 -9.12 -12.57
CA GLY A 103 -17.98 -10.46 -13.12
C GLY A 103 -17.38 -10.49 -14.53
N THR A 104 -16.97 -9.36 -15.09
CA THR A 104 -16.39 -9.31 -16.44
C THR A 104 -14.86 -9.29 -16.43
N PRO A 105 -14.19 -9.81 -17.48
CA PRO A 105 -12.76 -9.63 -17.66
C PRO A 105 -12.42 -8.16 -17.93
N VAL A 106 -11.39 -7.65 -17.25
CA VAL A 106 -10.87 -6.30 -17.43
C VAL A 106 -9.40 -6.39 -17.80
N HIS A 107 -9.04 -5.83 -18.96
CA HIS A 107 -7.68 -5.83 -19.49
C HIS A 107 -6.96 -4.53 -19.15
N TYR A 108 -5.67 -4.64 -18.75
CA TYR A 108 -4.80 -3.53 -18.43
C TYR A 108 -3.43 -3.64 -19.08
N VAL A 109 -2.93 -2.48 -19.50
CA VAL A 109 -1.53 -2.25 -19.90
C VAL A 109 -0.83 -1.50 -18.77
N PHE A 110 0.45 -1.82 -18.57
CA PHE A 110 1.30 -1.17 -17.57
C PHE A 110 2.60 -0.69 -18.23
N ILE A 111 3.17 0.34 -17.64
CA ILE A 111 4.58 0.68 -17.85
C ILE A 111 5.32 0.48 -16.54
N ALA A 112 6.52 -0.10 -16.62
CA ALA A 112 7.45 -0.11 -15.49
C ALA A 112 8.72 0.64 -15.88
N CYS A 113 9.15 1.60 -15.03
CA CYS A 113 10.46 2.23 -15.15
C CYS A 113 11.35 1.74 -13.99
N TYR A 114 12.64 1.54 -14.28
CA TYR A 114 13.55 0.84 -13.38
C TYR A 114 14.97 1.38 -13.47
N PRO A 115 15.76 1.26 -12.39
CA PRO A 115 17.19 1.56 -12.47
C PRO A 115 17.87 0.64 -13.47
N THR A 116 18.66 1.22 -14.36
CA THR A 116 19.42 0.46 -15.37
C THR A 116 20.92 0.72 -15.24
N THR A 117 21.72 0.08 -16.08
CA THR A 117 23.16 0.29 -16.11
C THR A 117 23.54 1.48 -16.98
N ALA A 118 24.67 2.14 -16.68
CA ALA A 118 25.13 3.31 -17.43
C ALA A 118 25.47 2.98 -18.89
N ASP A 119 25.83 1.75 -19.16
CA ASP A 119 26.17 1.21 -20.48
C ASP A 119 24.97 0.63 -21.24
N ASN A 120 23.74 0.82 -20.74
CA ASN A 120 22.54 0.39 -21.45
C ASN A 120 22.49 1.02 -22.86
N PRO A 121 22.62 0.21 -23.95
CA PRO A 121 22.73 0.72 -25.31
C PRO A 121 21.38 1.11 -25.93
N ARG A 122 20.26 0.85 -25.24
CA ARG A 122 18.92 1.09 -25.79
C ARG A 122 18.67 2.56 -26.04
N ALA A 123 18.00 2.86 -27.14
CA ALA A 123 17.59 4.22 -27.45
C ALA A 123 16.37 4.64 -26.62
N ASP A 124 16.24 5.93 -26.40
CA ASP A 124 15.02 6.52 -25.89
C ASP A 124 13.89 6.38 -26.93
N TYR A 125 12.68 6.20 -26.44
CA TYR A 125 11.49 6.19 -27.29
C TYR A 125 10.72 7.52 -27.13
N ARG A 126 10.47 8.19 -28.27
CA ARG A 126 9.79 9.49 -28.27
C ARG A 126 8.37 9.35 -28.79
N LEU A 127 7.45 9.88 -28.00
CA LEU A 127 6.04 10.00 -28.31
C LEU A 127 5.66 11.46 -28.59
N PRO A 128 4.47 11.76 -29.14
CA PRO A 128 3.98 13.13 -29.26
C PRO A 128 4.01 13.90 -27.92
N GLY A 129 4.14 15.24 -27.99
CA GLY A 129 4.11 16.10 -26.81
C GLY A 129 5.38 16.04 -25.95
N ASP A 130 6.54 15.83 -26.55
CA ASP A 130 7.85 15.76 -25.90
C ASP A 130 7.98 14.65 -24.82
N THR A 131 7.07 13.69 -24.84
CA THR A 131 7.12 12.52 -23.95
C THR A 131 8.29 11.61 -24.37
N VAL A 132 9.20 11.36 -23.42
CA VAL A 132 10.38 10.50 -23.63
C VAL A 132 10.35 9.35 -22.66
N VAL A 133 10.23 8.12 -23.17
CA VAL A 133 10.40 6.88 -22.43
C VAL A 133 11.88 6.47 -22.53
N PRO A 134 12.65 6.61 -21.44
CA PRO A 134 14.11 6.44 -21.52
C PRO A 134 14.48 4.97 -21.67
N LYS A 135 15.52 4.71 -22.48
CA LYS A 135 16.13 3.38 -22.64
C LYS A 135 15.08 2.27 -22.73
N MET A 136 14.02 2.49 -23.52
CA MET A 136 12.86 1.60 -23.59
C MET A 136 13.25 0.21 -24.08
N GLN A 137 12.76 -0.83 -23.39
CA GLN A 137 12.81 -2.20 -23.90
C GLN A 137 12.09 -2.29 -25.25
N ARG A 138 12.54 -3.19 -26.10
CA ARG A 138 11.88 -3.49 -27.37
C ARG A 138 11.71 -4.99 -27.54
N GLY A 139 10.59 -5.37 -28.10
CA GLY A 139 10.26 -6.77 -28.25
C GLY A 139 10.31 -7.51 -26.91
N SER A 140 10.76 -8.73 -26.93
CA SER A 140 10.89 -9.63 -25.76
C SER A 140 12.19 -9.44 -24.96
N ASP A 141 12.92 -8.37 -25.17
CA ASP A 141 14.18 -8.11 -24.46
C ASP A 141 13.99 -8.11 -22.93
N ALA A 142 14.87 -8.78 -22.21
CA ALA A 142 14.89 -8.73 -20.75
C ALA A 142 15.34 -7.35 -20.23
N PRO A 143 14.89 -6.91 -19.04
CA PRO A 143 15.35 -5.65 -18.46
C PRO A 143 16.85 -5.66 -18.17
N LEU A 144 17.54 -4.57 -18.46
CA LEU A 144 18.95 -4.40 -18.11
C LEU A 144 19.06 -3.77 -16.72
N LEU A 145 19.02 -4.61 -15.70
CA LEU A 145 19.05 -4.19 -14.30
C LEU A 145 20.48 -4.20 -13.74
N PRO A 146 20.80 -3.30 -12.78
CA PRO A 146 22.09 -3.32 -12.10
C PRO A 146 22.28 -4.64 -11.35
N ALA A 147 23.52 -5.11 -11.25
CA ALA A 147 23.82 -6.37 -10.55
C ALA A 147 23.57 -6.29 -9.02
N SER A 148 23.69 -5.09 -8.45
CA SER A 148 23.45 -4.82 -7.03
C SER A 148 22.47 -3.64 -6.88
N PRO A 149 21.50 -3.76 -5.95
CA PRO A 149 21.17 -4.93 -5.14
C PRO A 149 20.62 -6.10 -5.99
N ALA A 150 20.72 -7.32 -5.48
CA ALA A 150 20.25 -8.52 -6.20
C ALA A 150 18.74 -8.45 -6.50
N ARG A 151 17.96 -7.86 -5.59
CA ARG A 151 16.53 -7.58 -5.75
C ARG A 151 16.23 -6.11 -5.46
N LEU A 152 15.37 -5.53 -6.27
CA LEU A 152 14.98 -4.11 -6.20
C LEU A 152 13.62 -3.96 -5.52
N PRO A 153 13.44 -2.93 -4.68
CA PRO A 153 12.13 -2.60 -4.14
C PRO A 153 11.18 -2.15 -5.26
N VAL A 154 9.89 -2.39 -5.08
CA VAL A 154 8.84 -2.02 -6.03
C VAL A 154 8.08 -0.81 -5.51
N LEU A 155 7.70 0.10 -6.40
CA LEU A 155 6.79 1.19 -6.13
C LEU A 155 5.60 1.12 -7.10
N LEU A 156 4.44 0.78 -6.59
CA LEU A 156 3.19 0.84 -7.35
C LEU A 156 2.78 2.31 -7.50
N TYR A 157 2.53 2.73 -8.72
CA TYR A 157 2.25 4.14 -9.01
C TYR A 157 0.85 4.31 -9.58
N SER A 158 0.04 5.19 -8.98
CA SER A 158 -1.33 5.50 -9.43
C SER A 158 -1.45 6.99 -9.79
N HIS A 159 -1.69 7.27 -11.06
CA HIS A 159 -1.87 8.65 -11.57
C HIS A 159 -3.24 9.25 -11.17
N GLY A 160 -3.41 10.55 -11.35
CA GLY A 160 -4.66 11.27 -11.13
C GLY A 160 -5.77 10.86 -12.09
N TYR A 161 -7.01 11.27 -11.80
CA TYR A 161 -8.17 11.02 -12.65
C TYR A 161 -7.95 11.51 -14.09
N GLY A 162 -8.35 10.68 -15.05
CA GLY A 162 -8.27 11.00 -16.48
C GLY A 162 -6.85 11.20 -17.01
N GLY A 163 -5.81 10.92 -16.22
CA GLY A 163 -4.43 10.95 -16.66
C GLY A 163 -3.95 9.63 -17.27
N SER A 164 -2.65 9.55 -17.52
CA SER A 164 -1.97 8.31 -17.89
C SER A 164 -0.51 8.32 -17.41
N PRO A 165 0.16 7.18 -17.32
CA PRO A 165 1.58 7.13 -16.96
C PRO A 165 2.50 7.86 -17.95
N LEU A 166 2.04 8.11 -19.18
CA LEU A 166 2.78 8.84 -20.22
C LEU A 166 2.48 10.33 -20.24
N SER A 167 1.49 10.79 -19.47
CA SER A 167 1.20 12.22 -19.38
C SER A 167 2.31 12.96 -18.64
N GLY A 168 2.87 13.95 -19.25
CA GLY A 168 3.74 15.01 -18.71
C GLY A 168 4.50 14.68 -17.42
N ASN A 169 4.03 15.24 -16.31
CA ASN A 169 4.68 15.13 -15.02
C ASN A 169 4.61 13.71 -14.40
N TYR A 170 3.65 12.88 -14.78
CA TYR A 170 3.51 11.53 -14.23
C TYR A 170 4.67 10.63 -14.65
N LEU A 171 5.06 10.66 -15.94
CA LEU A 171 6.22 9.90 -16.40
C LEU A 171 7.52 10.39 -15.74
N ARG A 172 7.67 11.71 -15.54
CA ARG A 172 8.83 12.26 -14.81
C ARG A 172 8.89 11.77 -13.37
N ALA A 173 7.76 11.68 -12.68
CA ALA A 173 7.72 11.13 -11.33
C ALA A 173 8.11 9.64 -11.29
N LEU A 174 7.60 8.82 -12.22
CA LEU A 174 8.02 7.42 -12.37
C LEU A 174 9.54 7.30 -12.56
N GLN A 175 10.11 8.12 -13.43
CA GLN A 175 11.56 8.15 -13.69
C GLN A 175 12.34 8.62 -12.46
N ALA A 176 11.84 9.61 -11.73
CA ALA A 176 12.48 10.11 -10.51
C ALA A 176 12.62 8.98 -9.48
N PHE A 177 11.55 8.31 -9.12
CA PHE A 177 11.61 7.18 -8.19
C PHE A 177 12.49 6.03 -8.71
N ALA A 178 12.42 5.72 -10.00
CA ALA A 178 13.27 4.70 -10.60
C ALA A 178 14.75 5.06 -10.51
N SER A 179 15.11 6.33 -10.70
CA SER A 179 16.49 6.79 -10.56
C SER A 179 17.04 6.68 -9.12
N TRP A 180 16.16 6.60 -8.13
CA TRP A 180 16.48 6.35 -6.72
C TRP A 180 16.41 4.88 -6.30
N GLY A 181 16.31 3.96 -7.27
CA GLY A 181 16.49 2.53 -7.04
C GLY A 181 15.20 1.72 -6.94
N TYR A 182 14.03 2.31 -7.16
CA TYR A 182 12.77 1.57 -7.20
C TYR A 182 12.45 1.04 -8.60
N VAL A 183 11.82 -0.11 -8.68
CA VAL A 183 11.07 -0.50 -9.88
C VAL A 183 9.66 0.09 -9.76
N THR A 184 9.37 1.12 -10.53
CA THR A 184 8.07 1.79 -10.52
C THR A 184 7.15 1.13 -11.53
N VAL A 185 5.94 0.74 -11.11
CA VAL A 185 4.93 0.09 -11.97
C VAL A 185 3.66 0.90 -11.98
N ALA A 186 3.22 1.32 -13.14
CA ALA A 186 2.04 2.15 -13.32
C ALA A 186 1.06 1.54 -14.33
N PRO A 187 -0.20 1.30 -13.96
CA PRO A 187 -1.26 0.97 -14.90
C PRO A 187 -1.64 2.20 -15.75
N PHE A 188 -2.01 1.97 -16.98
CA PHE A 188 -2.86 2.90 -17.72
C PHE A 188 -4.28 2.66 -17.19
N HIS A 189 -4.73 3.42 -16.18
CA HIS A 189 -6.05 3.18 -15.57
C HIS A 189 -7.16 3.27 -16.59
N GLY A 190 -7.04 4.18 -17.57
CA GLY A 190 -8.04 4.35 -18.61
C GLY A 190 -9.39 4.74 -18.00
N ASP A 191 -9.39 5.68 -17.06
CA ASP A 191 -10.55 6.08 -16.26
C ASP A 191 -11.76 6.42 -17.13
N LEU A 192 -11.50 7.03 -18.28
CA LEU A 192 -12.54 7.47 -19.20
C LEU A 192 -13.25 6.30 -19.92
N ARG A 193 -12.74 5.05 -19.81
CA ARG A 193 -13.47 3.84 -20.22
C ARG A 193 -14.65 3.55 -19.29
N TYR A 194 -14.56 3.98 -18.05
CA TYR A 194 -15.50 3.67 -16.97
C TYR A 194 -16.43 4.83 -16.67
N SER A 195 -15.89 6.03 -16.56
CA SER A 195 -16.65 7.23 -16.23
C SER A 195 -16.09 8.46 -16.92
N VAL A 196 -16.96 9.23 -17.56
CA VAL A 196 -16.61 10.53 -18.16
C VAL A 196 -16.63 11.66 -17.13
N VAL A 197 -17.02 11.38 -15.91
CA VAL A 197 -17.14 12.34 -14.82
C VAL A 197 -16.04 12.14 -13.82
N GLY A 198 -15.34 13.20 -13.52
CA GLY A 198 -14.23 13.26 -12.59
C GLY A 198 -14.53 14.06 -11.32
N PRO A 199 -13.55 14.14 -10.42
CA PRO A 199 -13.67 14.79 -9.13
C PRO A 199 -13.87 16.33 -9.19
N ASP A 200 -13.62 16.96 -10.34
CA ASP A 200 -13.56 18.41 -10.52
C ASP A 200 -14.93 19.10 -10.62
N ALA A 201 -15.99 18.34 -10.42
CA ALA A 201 -17.31 18.85 -10.65
C ALA A 201 -17.72 19.85 -9.56
N ASP A 202 -18.06 21.06 -9.98
CA ASP A 202 -18.72 22.05 -9.15
C ASP A 202 -20.10 21.56 -8.68
N GLU A 203 -20.80 22.36 -7.85
CA GLU A 203 -22.10 21.97 -7.30
C GLU A 203 -23.18 21.73 -8.37
N SER A 204 -23.07 22.35 -9.56
CA SER A 204 -23.99 22.15 -10.68
C SER A 204 -23.72 20.81 -11.39
N ALA A 205 -22.47 20.42 -11.52
CA ALA A 205 -22.07 19.14 -12.04
C ALA A 205 -22.45 17.98 -11.08
N ARG A 206 -22.44 18.20 -9.75
CA ARG A 206 -22.91 17.17 -8.78
C ARG A 206 -24.34 16.71 -9.02
N LYS A 207 -25.22 17.59 -9.49
CA LYS A 207 -26.59 17.21 -9.89
C LYS A 207 -26.60 16.31 -11.14
N ALA A 208 -25.57 16.42 -11.97
CA ALA A 208 -25.36 15.57 -13.12
C ALA A 208 -24.76 14.18 -12.73
N TYR A 209 -24.18 14.03 -11.53
CA TYR A 209 -23.63 12.75 -11.06
C TYR A 209 -24.70 11.69 -10.75
N ILE A 210 -25.90 12.10 -10.34
CA ILE A 210 -26.92 11.15 -9.89
C ILE A 210 -27.15 10.02 -10.92
N PRO A 211 -27.31 10.28 -12.25
CA PRO A 211 -27.56 9.22 -13.22
C PRO A 211 -26.33 8.36 -13.58
N ILE A 212 -25.11 8.78 -13.21
CA ILE A 212 -23.85 8.13 -13.59
C ILE A 212 -22.96 7.82 -12.38
N TRP A 213 -23.55 7.88 -11.18
CA TRP A 213 -22.81 7.60 -9.94
C TRP A 213 -22.21 6.20 -9.90
N SER A 214 -22.94 5.18 -10.37
CA SER A 214 -22.46 3.81 -10.42
C SER A 214 -21.23 3.65 -11.32
N GLU A 215 -21.17 4.38 -12.44
CA GLU A 215 -20.00 4.39 -13.33
C GLU A 215 -18.78 5.01 -12.65
N PHE A 216 -18.97 6.09 -11.89
CA PHE A 216 -17.89 6.73 -11.14
C PHE A 216 -17.38 5.81 -10.02
N VAL A 217 -18.27 5.16 -9.28
CA VAL A 217 -17.92 4.15 -8.27
C VAL A 217 -17.16 2.98 -8.90
N ALA A 218 -17.62 2.47 -10.04
CA ALA A 218 -16.94 1.37 -10.74
C ALA A 218 -15.52 1.76 -11.17
N MET A 219 -15.32 2.96 -11.66
CA MET A 219 -13.99 3.49 -11.96
C MET A 219 -13.10 3.51 -10.72
N GLN A 220 -13.60 4.02 -9.58
CA GLN A 220 -12.86 4.06 -8.32
C GLN A 220 -12.54 2.65 -7.81
N ALA A 221 -13.50 1.71 -7.90
CA ALA A 221 -13.33 0.34 -7.41
C ALA A 221 -12.38 -0.52 -8.27
N ILE A 222 -12.31 -0.29 -9.58
CA ILE A 222 -11.44 -1.04 -10.49
C ILE A 222 -9.97 -0.60 -10.36
N ARG A 223 -9.69 0.68 -10.07
CA ARG A 223 -8.32 1.21 -9.97
C ARG A 223 -7.43 0.44 -8.99
N PRO A 224 -7.81 0.16 -7.73
CA PRO A 224 -6.96 -0.59 -6.81
C PRO A 224 -6.70 -2.03 -7.27
N LEU A 225 -7.66 -2.68 -7.94
CA LEU A 225 -7.45 -4.01 -8.51
C LEU A 225 -6.40 -3.98 -9.63
N SER A 226 -6.46 -2.97 -10.50
CA SER A 226 -5.47 -2.82 -11.57
C SER A 226 -4.06 -2.54 -11.02
N LEU A 227 -3.95 -1.85 -9.88
CA LEU A 227 -2.66 -1.59 -9.25
C LEU A 227 -2.02 -2.88 -8.73
N SER A 228 -2.78 -3.73 -8.03
CA SER A 228 -2.36 -5.06 -7.60
C SER A 228 -2.02 -5.97 -8.80
N ALA A 229 -2.83 -5.93 -9.86
CA ALA A 229 -2.59 -6.70 -11.09
C ALA A 229 -1.28 -6.31 -11.80
N GLY A 230 -0.81 -5.08 -11.66
CA GLY A 230 0.50 -4.64 -12.17
C GLY A 230 1.66 -5.36 -11.49
N LEU A 231 1.61 -5.54 -10.17
CA LEU A 231 2.59 -6.34 -9.46
C LEU A 231 2.51 -7.82 -9.86
N ASP A 232 1.31 -8.37 -9.99
CA ASP A 232 1.10 -9.76 -10.40
C ASP A 232 1.66 -10.01 -11.81
N ALA A 233 1.42 -9.09 -12.76
CA ALA A 233 1.96 -9.16 -14.11
C ALA A 233 3.50 -9.23 -14.12
N MET A 234 4.17 -8.49 -13.24
CA MET A 234 5.62 -8.58 -13.10
C MET A 234 6.06 -9.92 -12.50
N LEU A 235 5.35 -10.40 -11.48
CA LEU A 235 5.67 -11.67 -10.80
C LEU A 235 5.47 -12.90 -11.70
N MET A 236 4.58 -12.81 -12.68
CA MET A 236 4.39 -13.88 -13.68
C MET A 236 5.56 -13.98 -14.67
N ARG A 237 6.36 -12.95 -14.83
CA ARG A 237 7.51 -12.93 -15.74
C ARG A 237 8.79 -13.31 -15.00
N ALA A 238 9.50 -14.32 -15.46
CA ALA A 238 10.73 -14.81 -14.85
C ALA A 238 11.84 -13.75 -14.80
N ASP A 239 11.95 -12.90 -15.83
CA ASP A 239 12.92 -11.80 -15.93
C ASP A 239 12.71 -10.71 -14.86
N TRP A 240 11.51 -10.60 -14.28
CA TRP A 240 11.18 -9.69 -13.20
C TRP A 240 11.11 -10.35 -11.83
N ARG A 241 10.41 -11.48 -11.72
CA ARG A 241 10.15 -12.18 -10.45
C ARG A 241 11.41 -12.40 -9.62
N ASP A 242 12.53 -12.76 -10.26
CA ASP A 242 13.78 -13.05 -9.58
C ASP A 242 14.60 -11.78 -9.24
N ARG A 243 14.18 -10.61 -9.73
CA ARG A 243 14.90 -9.36 -9.61
C ARG A 243 14.17 -8.28 -8.79
N ILE A 244 12.90 -8.45 -8.49
CA ILE A 244 12.14 -7.55 -7.61
C ILE A 244 11.99 -8.17 -6.22
N ASP A 245 11.89 -7.31 -5.21
CA ASP A 245 11.66 -7.70 -3.82
C ASP A 245 10.21 -7.49 -3.43
N VAL A 246 9.43 -8.56 -3.45
CA VAL A 246 8.00 -8.55 -3.10
C VAL A 246 7.74 -8.24 -1.62
N ASN A 247 8.77 -8.29 -0.77
CA ASN A 247 8.70 -7.90 0.63
C ASN A 247 8.97 -6.40 0.83
N ARG A 248 9.34 -5.69 -0.23
CA ARG A 248 9.62 -4.24 -0.24
C ARG A 248 8.80 -3.56 -1.31
N VAL A 249 7.46 -3.60 -1.15
CA VAL A 249 6.51 -2.95 -2.04
C VAL A 249 5.94 -1.72 -1.35
N GLY A 250 6.17 -0.57 -1.94
CA GLY A 250 5.54 0.69 -1.57
C GLY A 250 4.53 1.14 -2.64
N ALA A 251 3.81 2.21 -2.35
CA ALA A 251 2.92 2.82 -3.32
C ALA A 251 3.00 4.35 -3.28
N PHE A 252 2.85 4.98 -4.46
CA PHE A 252 2.76 6.43 -4.61
C PHE A 252 1.57 6.77 -5.50
N GLY A 253 0.75 7.73 -5.08
CA GLY A 253 -0.43 8.13 -5.86
C GLY A 253 -0.68 9.63 -5.84
N ILE A 254 -1.19 10.15 -6.96
CA ILE A 254 -1.50 11.57 -7.13
C ILE A 254 -3.01 11.72 -7.25
N SER A 255 -3.60 12.66 -6.52
CA SER A 255 -5.04 12.97 -6.59
C SER A 255 -5.89 11.71 -6.39
N GLN A 256 -6.71 11.32 -7.36
CA GLN A 256 -7.46 10.06 -7.36
C GLN A 256 -6.56 8.82 -7.12
N GLY A 257 -5.29 8.91 -7.51
CA GLY A 257 -4.29 7.89 -7.17
C GLY A 257 -4.11 7.72 -5.67
N GLY A 258 -4.14 8.80 -4.89
CA GLY A 258 -4.07 8.74 -3.42
C GLY A 258 -5.26 7.99 -2.81
N GLU A 259 -6.48 8.20 -3.31
CA GLU A 259 -7.66 7.41 -2.94
C GLU A 259 -7.45 5.93 -3.26
N THR A 260 -6.97 5.65 -4.48
CA THR A 260 -6.65 4.28 -4.92
C THR A 260 -5.74 3.57 -3.92
N LEU A 261 -4.73 4.26 -3.36
CA LEU A 261 -3.83 3.67 -2.38
C LEU A 261 -4.52 3.34 -1.05
N MET A 262 -5.44 4.19 -0.59
CA MET A 262 -6.24 3.91 0.62
C MET A 262 -7.10 2.65 0.40
N LEU A 263 -7.70 2.51 -0.77
CA LEU A 263 -8.52 1.34 -1.14
C LEU A 263 -7.68 0.07 -1.26
N VAL A 264 -6.47 0.14 -1.81
CA VAL A 264 -5.50 -0.99 -1.81
C VAL A 264 -5.16 -1.41 -0.39
N GLY A 265 -5.04 -0.45 0.54
CA GLY A 265 -4.82 -0.70 1.95
C GLY A 265 -6.03 -1.23 2.72
N GLY A 266 -7.19 -1.34 2.08
CA GLY A 266 -8.41 -1.90 2.66
C GLY A 266 -9.43 -0.89 3.18
N ALA A 267 -9.32 0.40 2.81
CA ALA A 267 -10.38 1.37 3.10
C ALA A 267 -11.68 0.98 2.37
N GLU A 268 -12.83 1.35 2.97
CA GLU A 268 -14.14 1.13 2.38
C GLU A 268 -14.55 2.33 1.52
N LEU A 269 -14.91 2.07 0.27
CA LEU A 269 -15.40 3.06 -0.70
C LEU A 269 -16.88 3.35 -0.45
N ASN A 270 -17.25 4.63 -0.48
CA ASN A 270 -18.64 5.07 -0.51
C ASN A 270 -19.25 4.75 -1.89
N TYR A 271 -20.16 3.78 -1.95
CA TYR A 271 -20.84 3.41 -3.20
C TYR A 271 -22.25 4.01 -3.32
N ALA A 272 -22.83 4.50 -2.22
CA ALA A 272 -24.20 5.00 -2.20
C ALA A 272 -24.28 6.52 -2.00
N LEU A 273 -24.65 7.24 -3.05
CA LEU A 273 -24.64 8.72 -3.09
C LEU A 273 -25.47 9.40 -1.99
N LEU A 274 -26.57 8.76 -1.56
CA LEU A 274 -27.51 9.37 -0.61
C LEU A 274 -27.34 8.87 0.83
N THR A 275 -27.03 7.60 1.01
CA THR A 275 -26.89 6.96 2.33
C THR A 275 -25.45 6.90 2.81
N PHE A 276 -24.49 7.13 1.92
CA PHE A 276 -23.05 7.00 2.19
C PHE A 276 -22.66 5.59 2.70
N ASP A 277 -23.40 4.57 2.24
CA ASP A 277 -23.05 3.19 2.51
C ASP A 277 -21.73 2.84 1.85
N ARG A 278 -20.95 2.00 2.51
CA ARG A 278 -19.57 1.71 2.15
C ARG A 278 -19.36 0.22 1.99
N LYS A 279 -18.43 -0.12 1.09
CA LYS A 279 -17.93 -1.48 0.93
C LYS A 279 -16.41 -1.46 0.78
N ARG A 280 -15.77 -2.51 1.26
CA ARG A 280 -14.38 -2.76 0.97
C ARG A 280 -14.25 -3.19 -0.49
N VAL A 281 -13.32 -2.55 -1.20
CA VAL A 281 -13.01 -2.87 -2.59
C VAL A 281 -12.01 -4.01 -2.66
N THR A 282 -10.89 -3.86 -1.96
CA THR A 282 -9.79 -4.84 -1.93
C THR A 282 -8.92 -4.64 -0.69
N PHE A 283 -7.96 -5.53 -0.50
CA PHE A 283 -6.85 -5.37 0.42
C PHE A 283 -5.65 -6.12 -0.17
N ASP A 284 -4.56 -5.39 -0.45
CA ASP A 284 -3.30 -6.00 -0.89
C ASP A 284 -2.25 -5.88 0.23
N PRO A 285 -2.03 -6.94 1.01
CA PRO A 285 -1.11 -6.92 2.15
C PRO A 285 0.37 -6.77 1.73
N ARG A 286 0.70 -6.93 0.46
CA ARG A 286 2.06 -6.75 -0.07
C ARG A 286 2.49 -5.28 -0.02
N VAL A 287 1.52 -4.34 -0.07
CA VAL A 287 1.80 -2.90 0.00
C VAL A 287 2.10 -2.51 1.45
N ARG A 288 3.35 -2.19 1.75
CA ARG A 288 3.83 -1.92 3.11
C ARG A 288 3.66 -0.47 3.56
N ALA A 289 3.67 0.46 2.63
CA ALA A 289 3.44 1.88 2.91
C ALA A 289 3.01 2.60 1.64
N ALA A 290 2.29 3.70 1.81
CA ALA A 290 1.78 4.52 0.73
C ALA A 290 2.05 6.01 0.94
N VAL A 291 2.29 6.72 -0.14
CA VAL A 291 2.42 8.18 -0.16
C VAL A 291 1.43 8.77 -1.14
N GLY A 292 0.56 9.65 -0.67
CA GLY A 292 -0.37 10.41 -1.51
C GLY A 292 0.09 11.85 -1.70
N TYR A 293 0.29 12.30 -2.93
CA TYR A 293 0.44 13.70 -3.26
C TYR A 293 -0.92 14.27 -3.67
N VAL A 294 -1.32 15.37 -3.05
CA VAL A 294 -2.66 15.99 -3.18
C VAL A 294 -3.78 14.94 -3.23
N PRO A 295 -3.80 13.97 -2.28
CA PRO A 295 -4.65 12.80 -2.41
C PRO A 295 -6.13 13.20 -2.33
N TYR A 296 -6.91 12.79 -3.33
CA TYR A 296 -8.34 13.07 -3.37
C TYR A 296 -9.11 12.07 -2.50
N PHE A 297 -9.72 12.53 -1.43
CA PHE A 297 -10.58 11.73 -0.54
C PHE A 297 -12.03 12.21 -0.55
N GLY A 298 -12.46 12.73 -1.69
CA GLY A 298 -13.75 13.37 -1.84
C GLY A 298 -13.73 14.82 -1.35
N VAL A 299 -14.91 15.37 -1.14
CA VAL A 299 -15.15 16.71 -0.62
C VAL A 299 -16.13 16.64 0.55
N ASP A 300 -16.29 17.73 1.32
CA ASP A 300 -17.11 17.75 2.54
C ASP A 300 -18.51 17.13 2.39
N LYS A 301 -19.18 17.41 1.27
CA LYS A 301 -20.54 16.92 0.98
C LYS A 301 -20.57 15.56 0.28
N LEU A 302 -19.43 15.08 -0.20
CA LEU A 302 -19.29 13.81 -0.90
C LEU A 302 -17.94 13.15 -0.57
N PRO A 303 -17.77 12.68 0.67
CA PRO A 303 -16.55 12.05 1.11
C PRO A 303 -16.38 10.67 0.46
N ALA A 304 -15.16 10.38 -0.03
CA ALA A 304 -14.85 9.13 -0.73
C ALA A 304 -15.05 7.88 0.16
N PHE A 305 -14.77 8.03 1.45
CA PHE A 305 -14.87 6.94 2.42
C PHE A 305 -16.10 7.08 3.36
N GLY A 306 -17.16 7.71 2.87
CA GLY A 306 -18.40 7.93 3.60
C GLY A 306 -18.31 9.00 4.70
N THR A 307 -19.40 9.22 5.43
CA THR A 307 -19.52 10.28 6.42
C THR A 307 -18.36 10.28 7.42
N GLY A 308 -17.68 11.42 7.56
CA GLY A 308 -16.54 11.59 8.44
C GLY A 308 -15.35 10.68 8.07
N GLN A 309 -15.26 10.27 6.81
CA GLN A 309 -14.22 9.35 6.29
C GLN A 309 -14.17 8.01 7.05
N ALA A 310 -15.33 7.53 7.52
CA ALA A 310 -15.42 6.37 8.38
C ALA A 310 -14.91 5.06 7.72
N GLY A 311 -14.87 4.98 6.39
CA GLY A 311 -14.28 3.87 5.64
C GLY A 311 -12.76 3.76 5.77
N ALA A 312 -12.08 4.81 6.23
CA ALA A 312 -10.66 4.78 6.58
C ALA A 312 -10.41 4.31 8.03
N LYS A 313 -11.48 4.07 8.81
CA LYS A 313 -11.35 3.73 10.23
C LYS A 313 -10.62 2.40 10.43
N GLY A 314 -9.56 2.48 11.23
CA GLY A 314 -8.77 1.31 11.56
C GLY A 314 -7.80 0.85 10.48
N LEU A 315 -7.67 1.59 9.37
CA LEU A 315 -6.67 1.30 8.33
C LEU A 315 -5.27 1.35 8.94
N ALA A 316 -4.55 0.23 8.87
CA ALA A 316 -3.22 0.07 9.47
C ALA A 316 -2.06 0.41 8.51
N LEU A 317 -2.33 0.56 7.21
CA LEU A 317 -1.32 0.90 6.20
C LEU A 317 -0.60 2.21 6.59
N PRO A 318 0.74 2.22 6.74
CA PRO A 318 1.50 3.46 6.89
C PRO A 318 1.22 4.40 5.71
N PHE A 319 0.77 5.63 5.98
CA PHE A 319 0.36 6.58 4.96
C PHE A 319 0.91 7.99 5.21
N LEU A 320 1.56 8.57 4.21
CA LEU A 320 1.97 9.97 4.20
C LEU A 320 1.14 10.74 3.16
N ALA A 321 0.46 11.78 3.58
CA ALA A 321 -0.19 12.72 2.68
C ALA A 321 0.64 14.00 2.54
N LEU A 322 0.80 14.45 1.31
CA LEU A 322 1.40 15.74 0.95
C LEU A 322 0.31 16.58 0.29
N SER A 323 -0.18 17.62 0.95
CA SER A 323 -1.33 18.42 0.50
C SER A 323 -0.93 19.87 0.24
N GLY A 324 -1.43 20.44 -0.85
CA GLY A 324 -1.31 21.87 -1.12
C GLY A 324 -2.29 22.69 -0.27
N THR A 325 -1.84 23.80 0.34
CA THR A 325 -2.73 24.62 1.19
C THR A 325 -3.81 25.36 0.40
N ASN A 326 -3.60 25.55 -0.91
CA ASN A 326 -4.53 26.21 -1.82
C ASN A 326 -5.23 25.22 -2.76
N ASP A 327 -5.30 23.95 -2.40
CA ASP A 327 -5.93 22.91 -3.22
C ASP A 327 -7.46 22.89 -3.00
N PRO A 328 -8.27 23.31 -4.00
CA PRO A 328 -9.73 23.29 -3.90
C PRO A 328 -10.33 21.93 -4.24
N ILE A 329 -9.57 21.04 -4.91
CA ILE A 329 -10.04 19.74 -5.39
C ILE A 329 -9.86 18.68 -4.30
N ALA A 330 -8.69 18.67 -3.65
CA ALA A 330 -8.36 17.79 -2.53
C ALA A 330 -8.06 18.62 -1.27
N PRO A 331 -9.06 19.21 -0.62
CA PRO A 331 -8.84 20.14 0.48
C PRO A 331 -8.10 19.46 1.66
N PRO A 332 -7.07 20.09 2.23
CA PRO A 332 -6.26 19.50 3.29
C PRO A 332 -7.06 19.02 4.51
N HIS A 333 -8.15 19.69 4.86
CA HIS A 333 -8.99 19.31 6.00
C HIS A 333 -9.75 17.98 5.76
N VAL A 334 -10.17 17.71 4.51
CA VAL A 334 -10.81 16.44 4.12
C VAL A 334 -9.79 15.30 4.20
N VAL A 335 -8.58 15.54 3.67
CA VAL A 335 -7.45 14.61 3.77
C VAL A 335 -7.13 14.33 5.25
N ARG A 336 -7.04 15.38 6.07
CA ARG A 336 -6.77 15.27 7.50
C ARG A 336 -7.81 14.41 8.22
N THR A 337 -9.09 14.57 7.91
CA THR A 337 -10.17 13.77 8.50
C THR A 337 -10.00 12.27 8.23
N ALA A 338 -9.57 11.90 7.02
CA ALA A 338 -9.30 10.50 6.69
C ALA A 338 -8.07 9.96 7.45
N LEU A 339 -7.00 10.75 7.53
CA LEU A 339 -5.80 10.37 8.28
C LEU A 339 -6.09 10.19 9.78
N ASP A 340 -6.92 11.06 10.37
CA ASP A 340 -7.28 10.97 11.79
C ASP A 340 -8.12 9.71 12.10
N ALA A 341 -8.85 9.18 11.11
CA ALA A 341 -9.59 7.93 11.24
C ALA A 341 -8.71 6.67 11.19
N MET A 342 -7.51 6.76 10.59
CA MET A 342 -6.59 5.63 10.46
C MET A 342 -5.99 5.19 11.79
N SER A 343 -5.55 3.93 11.88
CA SER A 343 -4.85 3.38 13.05
C SER A 343 -3.34 3.21 12.85
N GLY A 344 -2.87 3.11 11.61
CA GLY A 344 -1.45 2.93 11.29
C GLY A 344 -0.59 4.19 11.45
N PRO A 345 0.73 4.06 11.26
CA PRO A 345 1.64 5.21 11.14
C PRO A 345 1.17 6.15 10.03
N ARG A 346 1.12 7.43 10.31
CA ARG A 346 0.58 8.40 9.36
C ARG A 346 1.13 9.79 9.55
N GLY A 347 1.28 10.51 8.46
CA GLY A 347 1.76 11.89 8.47
C GLY A 347 1.02 12.76 7.48
N HIS A 348 1.01 14.06 7.76
CA HIS A 348 0.47 15.09 6.87
C HIS A 348 1.46 16.23 6.76
N VAL A 349 1.94 16.48 5.56
CA VAL A 349 2.80 17.60 5.20
C VAL A 349 1.96 18.57 4.36
N LEU A 350 2.05 19.85 4.69
CA LEU A 350 1.38 20.93 3.99
C LEU A 350 2.40 21.72 3.17
N LEU A 351 2.11 21.90 1.87
CA LEU A 351 2.92 22.67 0.93
C LEU A 351 2.25 24.04 0.74
N ALA A 352 2.85 25.08 1.31
CA ALA A 352 2.26 26.41 1.35
C ALA A 352 2.10 27.00 -0.05
N GLY A 353 0.91 27.51 -0.35
CA GLY A 353 0.57 28.13 -1.64
C GLY A 353 0.35 27.15 -2.79
N GLN A 354 0.66 25.85 -2.62
CA GLN A 354 0.48 24.83 -3.66
C GLN A 354 -1.01 24.57 -3.89
N GLY A 355 -1.40 24.49 -5.16
CA GLY A 355 -2.72 24.02 -5.62
C GLY A 355 -2.73 22.51 -5.89
N HIS A 356 -3.66 22.07 -6.75
CA HIS A 356 -3.84 20.65 -7.09
C HIS A 356 -2.81 20.12 -8.09
N GLU A 357 -2.21 20.99 -8.86
CA GLU A 357 -1.30 20.61 -9.94
C GLU A 357 0.07 20.18 -9.42
N LEU A 358 0.76 19.32 -10.18
CA LEU A 358 2.14 18.94 -9.91
C LEU A 358 3.08 20.05 -10.41
N ASP A 359 3.37 21.01 -9.55
CA ASP A 359 4.31 22.09 -9.85
C ASP A 359 5.75 21.54 -9.87
N PRO A 360 6.54 21.84 -10.93
CA PRO A 360 7.96 21.48 -10.95
C PRO A 360 8.77 22.02 -9.75
N GLY A 361 8.36 23.16 -9.16
CA GLY A 361 9.00 23.75 -7.99
C GLY A 361 8.86 22.90 -6.71
N SER A 362 7.76 22.15 -6.58
CA SER A 362 7.52 21.28 -5.41
C SER A 362 8.12 19.88 -5.54
N GLY A 363 8.64 19.52 -6.71
CA GLY A 363 9.06 18.16 -7.01
C GLY A 363 10.14 17.61 -6.07
N ALA A 364 11.10 18.46 -5.67
CA ALA A 364 12.17 18.06 -4.77
C ALA A 364 11.66 17.78 -3.34
N ASP A 365 10.72 18.60 -2.85
CA ASP A 365 10.11 18.42 -1.53
C ASP A 365 9.26 17.14 -1.52
N ILE A 366 8.41 16.95 -2.55
CA ILE A 366 7.59 15.75 -2.72
C ILE A 366 8.46 14.50 -2.74
N LEU A 367 9.55 14.51 -3.50
CA LEU A 367 10.45 13.36 -3.62
C LEU A 367 11.19 13.09 -2.30
N THR A 368 11.65 14.13 -1.60
CA THR A 368 12.39 14.01 -0.34
C THR A 368 11.52 13.42 0.76
N TRP A 369 10.31 13.93 0.95
CA TRP A 369 9.35 13.38 1.90
C TRP A 369 8.97 11.93 1.54
N SER A 370 8.69 11.68 0.26
CA SER A 370 8.26 10.35 -0.20
C SER A 370 9.36 9.30 0.00
N LEU A 371 10.58 9.57 -0.44
CA LEU A 371 11.68 8.63 -0.29
C LEU A 371 12.07 8.41 1.18
N GLY A 372 12.00 9.45 2.01
CA GLY A 372 12.20 9.32 3.45
C GLY A 372 11.17 8.41 4.11
N PHE A 373 9.89 8.55 3.74
CA PHE A 373 8.82 7.71 4.25
C PHE A 373 8.90 6.27 3.73
N LEU A 374 9.17 6.10 2.45
CA LEU A 374 9.33 4.77 1.84
C LEU A 374 10.58 4.05 2.40
N ALA A 375 11.67 4.76 2.67
CA ALA A 375 12.84 4.16 3.33
C ALA A 375 12.47 3.64 4.73
N ALA A 376 11.71 4.42 5.50
CA ALA A 376 11.31 4.05 6.85
C ALA A 376 10.39 2.82 6.92
N PHE A 377 9.41 2.69 6.00
CA PHE A 377 8.34 1.70 6.11
C PHE A 377 8.37 0.60 5.04
N VAL A 378 9.06 0.81 3.92
CA VAL A 378 9.21 -0.19 2.86
C VAL A 378 10.56 -0.87 2.93
N GLN A 379 11.61 -0.12 3.28
CA GLN A 379 12.97 -0.64 3.39
C GLN A 379 13.41 -0.95 4.83
N ASP A 380 12.51 -0.73 5.82
CA ASP A 380 12.74 -0.93 7.25
C ASP A 380 13.96 -0.15 7.80
N ASP A 381 14.25 1.02 7.23
CA ASP A 381 15.36 1.87 7.68
C ASP A 381 14.97 2.61 8.97
N ALA A 382 15.48 2.11 10.09
CA ALA A 382 15.25 2.70 11.41
C ALA A 382 15.80 4.14 11.54
N ALA A 383 16.87 4.48 10.83
CA ALA A 383 17.43 5.83 10.82
C ALA A 383 16.52 6.79 10.06
N ALA A 384 16.00 6.38 8.90
CA ALA A 384 14.99 7.14 8.16
C ALA A 384 13.73 7.35 9.01
N ARG A 385 13.27 6.31 9.70
CA ARG A 385 12.10 6.40 10.60
C ARG A 385 12.31 7.39 11.73
N SER A 386 13.46 7.34 12.38
CA SER A 386 13.81 8.31 13.43
C SER A 386 13.91 9.73 12.88
N LYS A 387 14.42 9.89 11.65
CA LYS A 387 14.54 11.17 10.98
C LYS A 387 13.16 11.77 10.67
N LEU A 388 12.18 10.99 10.25
CA LEU A 388 10.80 11.46 10.02
C LEU A 388 10.16 12.09 11.26
N LEU A 389 10.49 11.62 12.47
CA LEU A 389 10.02 12.22 13.72
C LEU A 389 10.62 13.63 13.93
N ALA A 390 11.88 13.81 13.57
CA ALA A 390 12.63 15.04 13.81
C ALA A 390 12.46 16.10 12.70
N VAL A 391 12.23 15.68 11.46
CA VAL A 391 12.12 16.59 10.31
C VAL A 391 10.87 17.43 10.42
N ASP A 392 10.99 18.73 10.20
CA ASP A 392 9.90 19.69 10.14
C ASP A 392 9.59 20.09 8.69
N HIS A 393 10.63 20.41 7.93
CA HIS A 393 10.52 20.83 6.53
C HIS A 393 11.79 20.46 5.73
N VAL A 394 11.65 20.53 4.40
CA VAL A 394 12.74 20.38 3.44
C VAL A 394 13.28 21.79 3.11
N ASP A 395 14.59 21.96 3.08
CA ASP A 395 15.22 23.26 2.84
C ASP A 395 15.11 23.68 1.37
N GLY A 396 14.53 24.82 1.11
CA GLY A 396 14.36 25.41 -0.22
C GLY A 396 13.22 24.80 -1.03
N GLY A 397 12.68 25.55 -1.97
CA GLY A 397 11.50 25.18 -2.73
C GLY A 397 10.24 25.86 -2.19
N LEU A 398 9.21 25.11 -1.89
CA LEU A 398 8.02 25.61 -1.23
C LEU A 398 8.18 25.62 0.28
N ASP A 399 7.51 26.56 0.95
CA ASP A 399 7.40 26.54 2.41
C ASP A 399 6.53 25.34 2.83
N ASP A 400 7.14 24.17 2.90
CA ASP A 400 6.51 22.97 3.42
C ASP A 400 6.60 22.93 4.95
N HIS A 401 5.66 22.28 5.60
CA HIS A 401 5.78 21.92 7.00
C HIS A 401 5.01 20.65 7.33
N LYS A 402 5.56 19.91 8.27
CA LYS A 402 4.90 18.72 8.80
C LYS A 402 3.81 19.14 9.79
N ALA A 403 2.55 19.09 9.35
CA ALA A 403 1.40 19.44 10.17
C ALA A 403 1.19 18.45 11.32
N PHE A 404 1.42 17.16 11.08
CA PHE A 404 1.52 16.14 12.14
C PHE A 404 2.22 14.88 11.61
N TYR A 405 2.70 14.06 12.55
CA TYR A 405 3.21 12.73 12.28
C TYR A 405 2.98 11.83 13.50
N VAL A 406 2.39 10.66 13.27
CA VAL A 406 2.17 9.62 14.29
C VAL A 406 2.87 8.35 13.81
N ASP A 407 3.94 7.98 14.48
CA ASP A 407 4.79 6.84 14.10
C ASP A 407 4.24 5.49 14.56
N SER A 408 3.50 5.49 15.65
CA SER A 408 2.83 4.30 16.16
C SER A 408 1.34 4.32 15.85
N ALA A 409 0.77 3.16 15.62
CA ALA A 409 -0.63 2.98 15.93
C ALA A 409 -0.87 3.58 17.33
N ALA A 410 -1.95 4.36 17.49
CA ALA A 410 -2.30 4.88 18.81
C ALA A 410 -2.25 3.69 19.78
N ALA A 411 -1.20 3.66 20.60
CA ALA A 411 -0.98 2.53 21.48
C ALA A 411 -2.17 2.46 22.42
N ASN A 412 -3.06 1.52 22.17
CA ASN A 412 -3.88 0.97 23.22
C ASN A 412 -2.95 -0.02 23.96
N PRO A 413 -2.32 0.36 25.07
CA PRO A 413 -1.39 -0.53 25.76
C PRO A 413 -2.08 -1.80 26.28
N ALA A 414 -3.40 -1.79 26.41
CA ALA A 414 -4.21 -2.96 26.70
C ALA A 414 -4.44 -3.85 25.48
N GLY A 415 -4.30 -3.29 24.26
CA GLY A 415 -4.57 -3.98 23.01
C GLY A 415 -6.07 -4.10 22.69
N GLU A 416 -6.39 -4.04 21.40
CA GLU A 416 -7.69 -4.45 20.88
C GLU A 416 -7.65 -5.96 20.64
N VAL A 417 -8.45 -6.72 21.37
CA VAL A 417 -8.53 -8.17 21.21
C VAL A 417 -9.44 -8.49 20.03
N VAL A 418 -8.96 -9.35 19.15
CA VAL A 418 -9.66 -9.82 17.94
C VAL A 418 -9.61 -11.34 17.85
N ASP A 419 -10.58 -11.94 17.18
CA ASP A 419 -10.59 -13.38 16.92
C ASP A 419 -9.68 -13.72 15.74
N THR A 420 -8.74 -14.64 15.98
CA THR A 420 -7.96 -15.31 14.91
C THR A 420 -8.64 -16.63 14.59
N ILE A 421 -9.23 -16.72 13.42
CA ILE A 421 -10.14 -17.79 13.00
C ILE A 421 -9.40 -18.78 12.08
N GLU A 422 -9.58 -20.09 12.35
CA GLU A 422 -9.01 -21.13 11.48
C GLU A 422 -9.97 -21.55 10.39
N PHE A 423 -9.45 -21.63 9.16
CA PHE A 423 -10.10 -22.18 7.98
C PHE A 423 -9.35 -23.41 7.48
N TYR A 424 -10.08 -24.30 6.80
CA TYR A 424 -9.55 -25.49 6.16
C TYR A 424 -10.03 -25.59 4.71
N ASN A 425 -9.11 -25.93 3.81
CA ASN A 425 -9.42 -26.22 2.41
C ASN A 425 -9.21 -27.70 2.16
N ALA A 426 -10.31 -28.43 1.92
CA ALA A 426 -10.27 -29.89 1.75
C ALA A 426 -9.58 -30.33 0.44
N ALA A 427 -9.63 -29.50 -0.61
CA ALA A 427 -8.97 -29.83 -1.89
C ALA A 427 -7.44 -29.73 -1.80
N LEU A 428 -6.93 -28.86 -0.92
CA LEU A 428 -5.50 -28.65 -0.69
C LEU A 428 -4.99 -29.45 0.52
N ASP A 429 -5.86 -29.93 1.41
CA ASP A 429 -5.55 -30.42 2.77
C ASP A 429 -4.76 -29.39 3.58
N HIS A 430 -5.12 -28.09 3.48
CA HIS A 430 -4.41 -26.99 4.10
C HIS A 430 -5.24 -26.24 5.12
N TYR A 431 -4.56 -25.78 6.17
CA TYR A 431 -5.10 -24.89 7.18
C TYR A 431 -4.57 -23.47 6.97
N PHE A 432 -5.41 -22.50 7.32
CA PHE A 432 -5.12 -21.07 7.25
C PHE A 432 -5.74 -20.38 8.45
N ILE A 433 -5.06 -19.39 9.02
CA ILE A 433 -5.61 -18.56 10.11
C ILE A 433 -5.65 -17.09 9.69
N THR A 434 -6.68 -16.38 10.12
CA THR A 434 -6.76 -14.92 9.94
C THR A 434 -7.38 -14.21 11.14
N ALA A 435 -6.81 -13.07 11.49
CA ALA A 435 -7.37 -12.10 12.43
C ALA A 435 -8.06 -10.93 11.71
N PHE A 436 -8.03 -10.91 10.38
CA PHE A 436 -8.70 -9.89 9.57
C PHE A 436 -10.15 -10.30 9.37
N ALA A 437 -11.08 -9.57 10.00
CA ALA A 437 -12.51 -9.87 9.94
C ALA A 437 -13.06 -9.92 8.52
N ASP A 438 -12.54 -9.06 7.63
CA ASP A 438 -12.98 -8.97 6.25
C ASP A 438 -12.42 -10.10 5.38
N GLU A 439 -11.17 -10.54 5.66
CA GLU A 439 -10.61 -11.72 5.02
C GLU A 439 -11.40 -12.96 5.41
N ALA A 440 -11.78 -13.08 6.69
CA ALA A 440 -12.66 -14.15 7.17
C ALA A 440 -14.03 -14.11 6.46
N ALA A 441 -14.65 -12.93 6.35
CA ALA A 441 -15.93 -12.78 5.63
C ALA A 441 -15.81 -13.12 4.14
N MET A 442 -14.70 -12.78 3.51
CA MET A 442 -14.42 -13.12 2.10
C MET A 442 -14.27 -14.63 1.89
N LEU A 443 -13.58 -15.33 2.81
CA LEU A 443 -13.44 -16.79 2.78
C LEU A 443 -14.79 -17.48 3.02
N ASP A 444 -15.60 -16.98 3.96
CA ASP A 444 -16.95 -17.48 4.22
C ASP A 444 -17.87 -17.34 2.99
N ALA A 445 -17.75 -16.23 2.27
CA ALA A 445 -18.53 -15.99 1.06
C ALA A 445 -18.11 -16.91 -0.11
N GLY A 446 -16.87 -17.41 -0.12
CA GLY A 446 -16.36 -18.33 -1.15
C GLY A 446 -16.28 -17.75 -2.56
N LEU A 447 -16.41 -16.42 -2.71
CA LEU A 447 -16.55 -15.77 -4.02
C LEU A 447 -15.20 -15.53 -4.72
N GLN A 448 -14.18 -15.16 -3.97
CA GLN A 448 -12.85 -14.84 -4.53
C GLN A 448 -11.85 -16.00 -4.38
N VAL A 449 -11.93 -16.73 -3.27
CA VAL A 449 -11.07 -17.88 -2.97
C VAL A 449 -11.94 -19.05 -2.50
N PRO A 450 -12.49 -19.86 -3.41
CA PRO A 450 -13.41 -20.93 -3.06
C PRO A 450 -12.71 -22.10 -2.35
N GLY A 451 -13.50 -22.88 -1.61
CA GLY A 451 -13.07 -24.15 -1.00
C GLY A 451 -12.59 -24.04 0.45
N TRP A 452 -12.58 -22.86 1.04
CA TRP A 452 -12.27 -22.67 2.44
C TRP A 452 -13.51 -22.73 3.32
N THR A 453 -13.43 -23.44 4.45
CA THR A 453 -14.50 -23.56 5.43
C THR A 453 -13.94 -23.38 6.83
N ARG A 454 -14.68 -22.72 7.73
CA ARG A 454 -14.29 -22.59 9.12
C ARG A 454 -14.22 -23.97 9.78
N THR A 455 -13.15 -24.21 10.54
CA THR A 455 -12.99 -25.47 11.29
C THR A 455 -13.74 -25.47 12.63
N GLY A 456 -14.13 -24.31 13.12
CA GLY A 456 -14.63 -24.10 14.47
C GLY A 456 -13.54 -23.80 15.50
N HIS A 457 -12.26 -23.89 15.13
CA HIS A 457 -11.15 -23.47 15.99
C HIS A 457 -10.84 -21.99 15.78
N ALA A 458 -10.63 -21.28 16.89
CA ALA A 458 -10.21 -19.89 16.92
C ALA A 458 -9.43 -19.62 18.22
N PHE A 459 -8.70 -18.52 18.26
CA PHE A 459 -8.09 -18.00 19.47
C PHE A 459 -8.11 -16.48 19.44
N HIS A 460 -8.08 -15.85 20.59
CA HIS A 460 -7.94 -14.41 20.69
C HIS A 460 -6.50 -14.00 20.37
N SER A 461 -6.30 -12.89 19.71
CA SER A 461 -5.01 -12.24 19.53
C SER A 461 -5.18 -10.73 19.70
N TRP A 462 -4.10 -9.97 19.77
CA TRP A 462 -4.22 -8.52 19.65
C TRP A 462 -4.16 -8.12 18.18
N LYS A 463 -5.03 -7.18 17.83
CA LYS A 463 -5.01 -6.57 16.51
C LYS A 463 -3.62 -6.00 16.21
N SER A 464 -3.14 -6.20 14.99
CA SER A 464 -1.87 -5.63 14.53
C SER A 464 -1.78 -4.14 14.87
N GLY A 465 -0.63 -3.69 15.37
CA GLY A 465 -0.39 -2.33 15.85
C GLY A 465 -0.93 -2.02 17.25
N THR A 466 -1.58 -2.97 17.97
CA THR A 466 -2.12 -2.74 19.31
C THR A 466 -1.71 -3.84 20.28
N GLY A 467 -1.63 -3.55 21.57
CA GLY A 467 -1.33 -4.54 22.63
C GLY A 467 0.14 -4.92 22.74
N PRO A 468 0.44 -5.83 23.69
CA PRO A 468 1.80 -6.25 24.00
C PRO A 468 2.39 -7.22 22.96
N GLY A 469 3.70 -7.43 23.02
CA GLY A 469 4.44 -8.40 22.21
C GLY A 469 4.87 -7.88 20.86
N ASN A 470 5.10 -8.79 19.91
CA ASN A 470 5.60 -8.54 18.57
C ASN A 470 4.49 -8.70 17.53
N GLU A 471 4.69 -8.12 16.36
CA GLU A 471 3.84 -8.39 15.19
C GLU A 471 4.05 -9.83 14.70
N ALA A 472 2.98 -10.53 14.40
CA ALA A 472 3.03 -11.83 13.74
C ALA A 472 3.24 -11.63 12.24
N CYS A 473 4.46 -11.88 11.77
CA CYS A 473 4.78 -11.92 10.36
C CYS A 473 4.00 -13.05 9.68
N ARG A 474 3.25 -12.75 8.63
CA ARG A 474 2.57 -13.71 7.76
C ARG A 474 3.29 -13.79 6.42
N PHE A 475 3.54 -15.01 6.00
CA PHE A 475 4.17 -15.32 4.72
C PHE A 475 3.31 -16.28 3.91
N PHE A 476 3.36 -16.16 2.61
CA PHE A 476 2.85 -17.15 1.66
C PHE A 476 4.00 -17.67 0.81
N GLY A 477 3.97 -18.94 0.47
CA GLY A 477 5.01 -19.51 -0.39
C GLY A 477 5.02 -18.83 -1.76
N THR A 478 6.21 -18.37 -2.17
CA THR A 478 6.37 -17.64 -3.44
C THR A 478 5.88 -18.49 -4.62
N PRO A 479 4.92 -18.01 -5.42
CA PRO A 479 4.38 -18.78 -6.55
C PRO A 479 5.47 -19.34 -7.47
N GLY A 480 5.39 -20.65 -7.74
CA GLY A 480 6.36 -21.36 -8.58
C GLY A 480 7.70 -21.68 -7.92
N ARG A 481 7.90 -21.34 -6.64
CA ARG A 481 9.11 -21.63 -5.85
C ARG A 481 8.80 -22.25 -4.51
N GLY A 482 7.98 -21.56 -3.72
CA GLY A 482 7.62 -21.97 -2.37
C GLY A 482 6.39 -22.88 -2.32
N PRO A 483 6.04 -23.36 -1.12
CA PRO A 483 4.84 -24.16 -0.93
C PRO A 483 3.55 -23.31 -1.11
N ASN A 484 2.48 -23.92 -1.56
CA ASN A 484 1.16 -23.26 -1.59
C ASN A 484 0.56 -23.23 -0.18
N SER A 485 1.17 -22.48 0.73
CA SER A 485 0.86 -22.52 2.16
C SER A 485 1.27 -21.22 2.84
N HIS A 486 0.67 -20.94 4.02
CA HIS A 486 1.03 -19.81 4.86
C HIS A 486 1.90 -20.22 6.05
N PHE A 487 2.74 -19.28 6.46
CA PHE A 487 3.61 -19.42 7.64
C PHE A 487 3.50 -18.16 8.51
N TYR A 488 3.46 -18.33 9.84
CA TYR A 488 3.32 -17.22 10.79
C TYR A 488 4.35 -17.32 11.90
N THR A 489 4.92 -16.18 12.29
CA THR A 489 5.85 -16.10 13.42
C THR A 489 5.81 -14.72 14.08
N VAL A 490 5.95 -14.67 15.42
CA VAL A 490 6.20 -13.44 16.19
C VAL A 490 7.67 -13.29 16.59
N SER A 491 8.49 -14.29 16.35
CA SER A 491 9.94 -14.19 16.55
C SER A 491 10.55 -13.28 15.50
N SER A 492 11.12 -12.17 15.92
CA SER A 492 11.77 -11.21 15.01
C SER A 492 12.90 -11.87 14.23
N ALA A 493 13.66 -12.77 14.86
CA ALA A 493 14.76 -13.49 14.21
C ALA A 493 14.25 -14.46 13.14
N GLU A 494 13.17 -15.22 13.42
CA GLU A 494 12.55 -16.12 12.44
C GLU A 494 11.89 -15.32 11.31
N CYS A 495 11.22 -14.19 11.62
CA CYS A 495 10.66 -13.30 10.62
C CYS A 495 11.70 -12.81 9.61
N GLU A 496 12.85 -12.32 10.08
CA GLU A 496 13.94 -11.86 9.20
C GLU A 496 14.57 -13.02 8.40
N ALA A 497 14.72 -14.19 9.00
CA ALA A 497 15.25 -15.36 8.32
C ALA A 497 14.32 -15.82 7.18
N VAL A 498 13.00 -15.85 7.42
CA VAL A 498 12.01 -16.23 6.39
C VAL A 498 11.89 -15.14 5.32
N ARG A 499 11.97 -13.85 5.68
CA ARG A 499 12.03 -12.75 4.70
C ARG A 499 13.22 -12.85 3.75
N ALA A 500 14.37 -13.31 4.24
CA ALA A 500 15.57 -13.51 3.42
C ALA A 500 15.47 -14.73 2.48
N ASN A 501 14.52 -15.64 2.73
CA ASN A 501 14.31 -16.84 1.92
C ASN A 501 13.40 -16.54 0.72
N ALA A 502 13.94 -16.67 -0.48
CA ALA A 502 13.23 -16.40 -1.73
C ALA A 502 12.02 -17.33 -2.00
N ASP A 503 11.88 -18.41 -1.26
CA ASP A 503 10.74 -19.33 -1.38
C ASP A 503 9.51 -18.84 -0.63
N TRP A 504 9.64 -17.75 0.13
CA TRP A 504 8.57 -17.13 0.90
C TRP A 504 8.37 -15.66 0.54
N THR A 505 7.13 -15.25 0.42
CA THR A 505 6.70 -13.85 0.21
C THR A 505 6.04 -13.34 1.49
N PHE A 506 6.55 -12.25 2.05
CA PHE A 506 5.90 -11.58 3.17
C PHE A 506 4.57 -10.96 2.70
N GLU A 507 3.48 -11.25 3.41
CA GLU A 507 2.16 -10.72 3.07
C GLU A 507 1.74 -9.58 3.99
N ALA A 508 1.83 -9.79 5.33
CA ALA A 508 1.32 -8.82 6.29
C ALA A 508 1.86 -9.07 7.69
N PHE A 509 1.67 -8.07 8.56
CA PHE A 509 1.60 -8.29 10.01
C PHE A 509 0.15 -8.66 10.35
N ALA A 510 -0.09 -9.94 10.65
CA ALA A 510 -1.42 -10.51 10.76
C ALA A 510 -2.14 -10.13 12.07
N PHE A 511 -1.41 -10.12 13.17
CA PHE A 511 -1.88 -9.80 14.52
C PHE A 511 -0.66 -9.56 15.43
N ARG A 512 -0.89 -9.26 16.72
CA ARG A 512 0.19 -9.24 17.71
C ARG A 512 0.02 -10.33 18.76
N ALA A 513 1.15 -10.85 19.21
CA ALA A 513 1.22 -11.80 20.33
C ALA A 513 2.58 -11.68 21.04
N VAL A 514 2.64 -12.14 22.29
CA VAL A 514 3.91 -12.19 23.03
C VAL A 514 4.69 -13.43 22.59
N GLU A 515 6.00 -13.28 22.36
CA GLU A 515 6.87 -14.39 22.03
C GLU A 515 7.02 -15.33 23.25
N PRO A 516 6.86 -16.66 23.09
CA PRO A 516 7.03 -17.60 24.17
C PRO A 516 8.46 -17.58 24.72
N LEU A 517 8.61 -17.74 26.01
CA LEU A 517 9.89 -18.05 26.65
C LEU A 517 10.25 -19.51 26.38
N SER A 518 11.49 -19.90 26.66
CA SER A 518 11.92 -21.32 26.57
C SER A 518 11.09 -22.26 27.47
N THR A 519 10.42 -21.72 28.47
CA THR A 519 9.50 -22.44 29.39
C THR A 519 8.03 -22.39 28.95
N GLY A 520 7.71 -21.77 27.81
CA GLY A 520 6.35 -21.56 27.32
C GLY A 520 5.79 -20.16 27.64
N CYS A 521 4.48 -20.02 27.61
CA CYS A 521 3.78 -18.77 27.91
C CYS A 521 3.57 -18.59 29.41
N ALA A 522 3.61 -17.35 29.87
CA ALA A 522 3.22 -17.00 31.22
C ALA A 522 1.72 -17.31 31.47
N SER A 523 1.35 -17.54 32.73
CA SER A 523 0.04 -18.09 33.09
C SER A 523 -1.16 -17.20 32.73
N GLU A 524 -0.95 -15.92 32.49
CA GLU A 524 -1.97 -14.95 32.05
C GLU A 524 -2.33 -15.06 30.57
N TYR A 525 -1.56 -15.83 29.80
CA TYR A 525 -1.76 -16.02 28.36
C TYR A 525 -2.24 -17.42 28.00
N THR A 526 -2.89 -17.54 26.86
CA THR A 526 -3.17 -18.80 26.20
C THR A 526 -2.00 -19.15 25.25
N THR A 527 -1.53 -20.38 25.29
CA THR A 527 -0.46 -20.87 24.42
C THR A 527 -1.01 -21.33 23.08
N VAL A 528 -0.50 -20.81 21.99
CA VAL A 528 -0.74 -21.33 20.63
C VAL A 528 0.46 -22.17 20.22
N THR A 529 0.17 -23.43 19.87
CA THR A 529 1.16 -24.42 19.42
C THR A 529 1.15 -24.51 17.88
N ARG A 530 2.32 -24.46 17.26
CA ARG A 530 2.51 -24.69 15.83
C ARG A 530 2.80 -26.16 15.56
N LEU A 531 2.12 -26.69 14.54
CA LEU A 531 2.31 -28.04 14.03
C LEU A 531 2.66 -27.98 12.54
N TYR A 532 3.49 -28.90 12.09
CA TYR A 532 3.94 -29.03 10.72
C TYR A 532 3.50 -30.37 10.14
N ASN A 533 2.99 -30.37 8.91
CA ASN A 533 2.48 -31.57 8.26
C ASN A 533 3.57 -32.50 7.68
N ASN A 534 4.84 -32.22 7.92
CA ASN A 534 6.01 -32.97 7.41
C ASN A 534 6.05 -33.07 5.87
N GLY A 535 5.45 -32.10 5.14
CA GLY A 535 5.38 -32.11 3.69
C GLY A 535 4.48 -33.21 3.11
N MET A 536 3.54 -33.74 3.89
CA MET A 536 2.58 -34.75 3.40
C MET A 536 1.81 -34.22 2.19
N GLY A 537 1.55 -35.09 1.22
CA GLY A 537 0.90 -34.70 -0.03
C GLY A 537 1.76 -33.87 -0.97
N GLY A 538 3.07 -33.72 -0.68
CA GLY A 538 4.00 -32.90 -1.47
C GLY A 538 3.88 -31.39 -1.23
N GLN A 539 3.12 -30.98 -0.23
CA GLN A 539 2.88 -29.58 0.11
C GLN A 539 3.12 -29.33 1.61
N ALA A 540 4.02 -28.42 1.95
CA ALA A 540 4.24 -28.00 3.33
C ALA A 540 3.03 -27.20 3.83
N ASN A 541 2.55 -27.49 5.06
CA ASN A 541 1.52 -26.68 5.71
C ASN A 541 1.73 -26.66 7.23
N HIS A 542 1.42 -25.52 7.84
CA HIS A 542 1.46 -25.34 9.28
C HIS A 542 0.04 -25.13 9.84
N ARG A 543 -0.17 -25.61 11.07
CA ARG A 543 -1.41 -25.45 11.80
C ARG A 543 -1.14 -24.83 13.17
N TYR A 544 -2.02 -23.96 13.65
CA TYR A 544 -1.85 -23.16 14.87
C TYR A 544 -3.03 -23.40 15.80
N LEU A 545 -2.82 -24.07 16.93
CA LEU A 545 -3.90 -24.53 17.80
C LEU A 545 -3.64 -24.18 19.27
N THR A 546 -4.74 -23.97 20.01
CA THR A 546 -4.76 -23.82 21.47
C THR A 546 -5.35 -25.02 22.19
N ASP A 547 -6.21 -25.81 21.51
CA ASP A 547 -6.90 -26.97 22.09
C ASP A 547 -6.01 -28.23 22.09
N PRO A 548 -5.70 -28.80 23.29
CA PRO A 548 -4.88 -30.01 23.40
C PRO A 548 -5.49 -31.23 22.68
N ALA A 549 -6.83 -31.33 22.62
CA ALA A 549 -7.48 -32.45 21.94
C ALA A 549 -7.29 -32.36 20.42
N ALA A 550 -7.45 -31.15 19.86
CA ALA A 550 -7.20 -30.87 18.44
C ALA A 550 -5.71 -31.05 18.07
N ILE A 551 -4.78 -30.66 18.95
CA ILE A 551 -3.35 -30.90 18.79
C ILE A 551 -3.09 -32.42 18.73
N SER A 552 -3.60 -33.20 19.69
CA SER A 552 -3.43 -34.65 19.74
C SER A 552 -4.03 -35.33 18.50
N ALA A 553 -5.20 -34.93 18.05
CA ALA A 553 -5.84 -35.44 16.84
C ALA A 553 -5.03 -35.10 15.57
N THR A 554 -4.40 -33.94 15.52
CA THR A 554 -3.54 -33.53 14.40
C THR A 554 -2.25 -34.35 14.37
N VAL A 555 -1.64 -34.59 15.52
CA VAL A 555 -0.45 -35.47 15.65
C VAL A 555 -0.77 -36.91 15.23
N ALA A 556 -1.96 -37.42 15.60
CA ALA A 556 -2.40 -38.76 15.18
C ALA A 556 -2.55 -38.90 13.65
N ARG A 557 -2.69 -37.78 12.92
CA ARG A 557 -2.66 -37.74 11.45
C ARG A 557 -1.25 -37.68 10.85
N GLY A 558 -0.19 -37.74 11.69
CA GLY A 558 1.20 -37.74 11.23
C GLY A 558 1.91 -36.39 11.24
N TRP A 559 1.29 -35.36 11.82
CA TRP A 559 1.91 -34.03 11.96
C TRP A 559 2.91 -34.00 13.11
N SER A 560 3.95 -33.20 12.97
CA SER A 560 4.95 -32.94 14.04
C SER A 560 4.59 -31.68 14.81
N VAL A 561 4.80 -31.72 16.13
CA VAL A 561 4.68 -30.52 16.99
C VAL A 561 6.00 -29.75 16.91
N GLU A 562 5.96 -28.49 16.49
CA GLU A 562 7.12 -27.60 16.53
C GLU A 562 7.26 -26.84 17.85
N GLY A 563 6.16 -26.68 18.59
CA GLY A 563 6.15 -26.12 19.92
C GLY A 563 5.27 -24.86 20.07
N PRO A 564 5.33 -24.22 21.25
CA PRO A 564 4.70 -22.93 21.49
C PRO A 564 5.28 -21.84 20.58
N VAL A 565 4.43 -21.08 19.89
CA VAL A 565 4.88 -20.00 18.99
C VAL A 565 4.25 -18.65 19.29
N PHE A 566 3.07 -18.62 19.92
CA PHE A 566 2.39 -17.40 20.34
C PHE A 566 1.84 -17.52 21.75
N CYS A 567 2.00 -16.46 22.54
CA CYS A 567 1.28 -16.22 23.79
C CYS A 567 0.24 -15.13 23.54
N VAL A 568 -1.03 -15.52 23.59
CA VAL A 568 -2.17 -14.67 23.19
C VAL A 568 -3.09 -14.38 24.37
N PRO A 569 -3.95 -13.34 24.30
CA PRO A 569 -4.91 -13.08 25.38
C PRO A 569 -5.85 -14.28 25.62
N ARG A 570 -6.29 -14.42 26.87
CA ARG A 570 -7.26 -15.46 27.26
C ARG A 570 -8.66 -15.13 26.82
#